data_4eddbcd849851b040fb2a79037787440
#
_entry.id   4eddbcd849851b040fb2a79037787440
#
_cell.length_a   1.000
_cell.length_b   1.000
_cell.length_c   1.000
_cell.angle_alpha   90.00
_cell.angle_beta   90.00
_cell.angle_gamma   90.00
#
_symmetry.space_group_name_H-M   'P 1'
#
loop_
_entity.id
_entity.type
_entity.pdbx_description
1 polymer ?
#
loop_
_entity_poly.entity_id
_entity_poly.type
_entity_poly.pdbx_seq_one_letter_code
_entity_poly.pdbx_strand_id
1 'polypeptide(L)'
;QTGLGCDVVPGSWKDKSMNSNMASTPECQWMAEHCYEYGFVIRYPEDKQDITEINYEPWHLRYVGKEVARYIWRNGLCLEEFHEQPRLTRTSQPGEMRAGWRI
;
A
#
# COMPACT_ATOMS: atom_id res chain seq x y z
N GLN A 1 -2.11 -13.28 -5.75
CA GLN A 1 -2.43 -12.84 -6.04
C GLN A 1 -2.31 -12.40 -7.22
N THR A 2 -2.51 -11.96 -7.76
CA THR A 2 -2.72 -11.89 -8.92
C THR A 2 -2.04 -10.96 -9.64
N GLY A 3 -1.20 -10.60 -9.83
CA GLY A 3 -0.59 -9.79 -10.77
C GLY A 3 -0.88 -8.34 -10.70
N LEU A 4 -1.40 -7.94 -9.61
CA LEU A 4 -1.75 -6.55 -9.48
C LEU A 4 -0.63 -5.74 -8.87
N GLY A 5 0.52 -6.33 -8.65
CA GLY A 5 1.66 -5.60 -8.13
C GLY A 5 2.47 -5.01 -9.25
N CYS A 6 3.17 -3.94 -8.99
CA CYS A 6 4.08 -3.37 -9.97
C CYS A 6 5.21 -2.67 -9.26
N ASP A 7 6.35 -2.64 -9.91
CA ASP A 7 7.49 -1.90 -9.42
C ASP A 7 7.57 -0.61 -10.20
N VAL A 8 7.83 0.48 -9.51
CA VAL A 8 8.00 1.76 -10.16
C VAL A 8 9.37 2.32 -9.80
N VAL A 9 10.02 2.89 -10.77
CA VAL A 9 11.37 3.38 -10.60
C VAL A 9 11.45 4.78 -11.18
N PRO A 10 11.93 5.75 -10.41
CA PRO A 10 12.10 7.09 -10.96
C PRO A 10 13.09 7.08 -12.11
N GLY A 11 12.91 7.98 -13.04
CA GLY A 11 13.81 8.05 -14.17
C GLY A 11 15.25 8.22 -13.75
N SER A 12 15.47 8.97 -12.68
CA SER A 12 16.84 9.20 -12.21
C SER A 12 17.46 7.94 -11.63
N TRP A 13 16.70 6.90 -11.44
CA TRP A 13 17.20 5.69 -10.81
C TRP A 13 17.21 4.49 -11.74
N LYS A 14 16.87 4.68 -13.01
CA LYS A 14 16.60 3.55 -13.86
C LYS A 14 17.81 2.65 -14.08
N ASP A 15 19.00 3.15 -13.94
CA ASP A 15 20.18 2.33 -14.14
C ASP A 15 20.82 1.89 -12.84
N LYS A 16 20.12 2.01 -11.73
CA LYS A 16 20.65 1.67 -10.43
C LYS A 16 19.91 0.51 -9.84
N SER A 17 20.58 -0.20 -8.95
CA SER A 17 19.89 -1.26 -8.23
C SER A 17 18.81 -0.69 -7.34
N MET A 18 17.68 -1.35 -7.29
CA MET A 18 16.62 -0.89 -6.43
C MET A 18 17.00 -1.14 -4.98
N ASN A 19 16.92 -0.11 -4.18
CA ASN A 19 17.17 -0.24 -2.75
C ASN A 19 16.44 0.89 -2.05
N SER A 20 16.45 0.87 -0.74
CA SER A 20 15.64 1.82 0.01
C SER A 20 16.10 3.26 -0.13
N ASN A 21 17.29 3.49 -0.68
CA ASN A 21 17.70 4.87 -0.91
C ASN A 21 16.84 5.56 -1.96
N MET A 22 16.13 4.79 -2.79
CA MET A 22 15.20 5.39 -3.72
C MET A 22 14.15 6.21 -3.01
N ALA A 23 13.86 5.89 -1.77
CA ALA A 23 12.78 6.55 -1.05
C ALA A 23 13.03 8.04 -0.88
N SER A 24 14.28 8.46 -0.98
CA SER A 24 14.57 9.88 -0.80
C SER A 24 14.36 10.67 -2.08
N THR A 25 14.07 10.03 -3.20
CA THR A 25 13.83 10.79 -4.43
C THR A 25 12.47 11.48 -4.33
N PRO A 26 12.32 12.63 -4.98
CA PRO A 26 11.03 13.32 -4.94
C PRO A 26 9.91 12.45 -5.51
N GLU A 27 10.21 11.66 -6.52
CA GLU A 27 9.20 10.81 -7.13
C GLU A 27 8.68 9.77 -6.16
N CYS A 28 9.58 9.12 -5.43
CA CYS A 28 9.14 8.12 -4.47
C CYS A 28 8.43 8.75 -3.30
N GLN A 29 8.85 9.93 -2.88
CA GLN A 29 8.15 10.61 -1.82
C GLN A 29 6.74 10.97 -2.24
N TRP A 30 6.58 11.42 -3.46
CA TRP A 30 5.25 11.72 -3.96
C TRP A 30 4.39 10.46 -4.01
N MET A 31 4.98 9.37 -4.50
CA MET A 31 4.23 8.11 -4.57
C MET A 31 3.80 7.65 -3.20
N ALA A 32 4.68 7.75 -2.22
CA ALA A 32 4.34 7.29 -0.88
C ALA A 32 3.17 8.07 -0.31
N GLU A 33 3.06 9.34 -0.66
CA GLU A 33 2.01 10.18 -0.10
C GLU A 33 0.73 10.13 -0.89
N HIS A 34 0.78 9.75 -2.16
CA HIS A 34 -0.37 9.91 -3.03
C HIS A 34 -0.84 8.64 -3.72
N CYS A 35 -0.10 7.55 -3.66
CA CYS A 35 -0.48 6.39 -4.45
C CYS A 35 -1.85 5.85 -4.04
N TYR A 36 -2.24 6.07 -2.78
CA TYR A 36 -3.54 5.57 -2.35
C TYR A 36 -4.66 6.24 -3.12
N GLU A 37 -4.44 7.45 -3.60
CA GLU A 37 -5.47 8.17 -4.34
C GLU A 37 -5.79 7.48 -5.66
N TYR A 38 -4.88 6.63 -6.11
CA TYR A 38 -5.06 5.92 -7.36
C TYR A 38 -5.32 4.42 -7.13
N GLY A 39 -5.51 4.03 -5.89
CA GLY A 39 -5.86 2.66 -5.57
C GLY A 39 -4.68 1.77 -5.23
N PHE A 40 -3.51 2.36 -5.03
CA PHE A 40 -2.31 1.58 -4.75
C PHE A 40 -1.84 1.76 -3.32
N VAL A 41 -1.14 0.78 -2.82
CA VAL A 41 -0.47 0.89 -1.54
C VAL A 41 0.98 0.47 -1.72
N ILE A 42 1.84 0.96 -0.83
CA ILE A 42 3.21 0.47 -0.77
C ILE A 42 3.10 -0.92 -0.15
N ARG A 43 3.55 -1.93 -0.88
CA ARG A 43 3.34 -3.30 -0.42
C ARG A 43 4.17 -3.64 0.81
N TYR A 44 5.40 -3.15 0.89
CA TYR A 44 6.29 -3.47 1.99
C TYR A 44 6.82 -2.19 2.61
N PRO A 45 6.02 -1.57 3.48
CA PRO A 45 6.39 -0.27 4.04
C PRO A 45 7.49 -0.37 5.10
N GLU A 46 8.11 0.75 5.33
CA GLU A 46 9.27 0.79 6.20
C GLU A 46 8.93 0.42 7.64
N ASP A 47 7.80 0.88 8.12
CA ASP A 47 7.46 0.68 9.52
C ASP A 47 6.75 -0.64 9.78
N LYS A 48 6.71 -1.54 8.80
CA LYS A 48 6.00 -2.80 8.97
C LYS A 48 6.88 -4.00 8.66
N GLN A 49 8.19 -3.83 8.68
CA GLN A 49 9.08 -4.89 8.27
C GLN A 49 8.98 -6.13 9.14
N ASP A 50 8.65 -5.95 10.41
CA ASP A 50 8.52 -7.10 11.28
C ASP A 50 7.21 -7.84 11.03
N ILE A 51 6.24 -7.23 10.38
CA ILE A 51 4.99 -7.89 10.07
C ILE A 51 5.06 -8.54 8.71
N THR A 52 5.57 -7.83 7.72
CA THR A 52 5.65 -8.37 6.37
C THR A 52 6.80 -9.36 6.23
N GLU A 53 7.82 -9.21 7.07
CA GLU A 53 9.04 -10.01 7.01
C GLU A 53 9.82 -9.73 5.73
N ILE A 54 9.55 -8.59 5.11
CA ILE A 54 10.22 -8.15 3.92
C ILE A 54 10.79 -6.77 4.20
N ASN A 55 11.99 -6.53 3.76
CA ASN A 55 12.58 -5.22 3.93
C ASN A 55 11.78 -4.18 3.17
N TYR A 56 11.89 -2.94 3.62
CA TYR A 56 11.19 -1.83 3.00
C TYR A 56 11.50 -1.76 1.51
N GLU A 57 10.44 -1.68 0.72
CA GLU A 57 10.59 -1.59 -0.74
C GLU A 57 9.75 -0.43 -1.25
N PRO A 58 10.32 0.76 -1.33
CA PRO A 58 9.54 1.93 -1.78
C PRO A 58 9.06 1.83 -3.22
N TRP A 59 9.60 0.90 -3.99
CA TRP A 59 9.26 0.78 -5.40
C TRP A 59 8.11 -0.18 -5.67
N HIS A 60 7.72 -1.01 -4.71
CA HIS A 60 6.76 -2.06 -4.97
C HIS A 60 5.37 -1.64 -4.52
N LEU A 61 4.49 -1.46 -5.49
CA LEU A 61 3.12 -1.06 -5.21
C LEU A 61 2.18 -2.21 -5.50
N ARG A 62 1.07 -2.23 -4.79
CA ARG A 62 0.05 -3.21 -5.05
C ARG A 62 -1.26 -2.49 -5.27
N TYR A 63 -1.94 -2.84 -6.35
CA TYR A 63 -3.25 -2.25 -6.58
C TYR A 63 -4.29 -2.97 -5.74
N VAL A 64 -5.06 -2.24 -4.99
CA VAL A 64 -6.09 -2.81 -4.15
C VAL A 64 -7.42 -2.09 -4.30
N GLY A 65 -7.47 -1.09 -5.16
CA GLY A 65 -8.68 -0.31 -5.32
C GLY A 65 -8.67 0.91 -4.41
N LYS A 66 -9.39 1.94 -4.83
CA LYS A 66 -9.28 3.22 -4.14
C LYS A 66 -9.81 3.18 -2.72
N GLU A 67 -10.89 2.47 -2.49
CA GLU A 67 -11.45 2.45 -1.16
C GLU A 67 -10.57 1.72 -0.17
N VAL A 68 -10.03 0.58 -0.58
CA VAL A 68 -9.17 -0.18 0.30
C VAL A 68 -7.86 0.56 0.51
N ALA A 69 -7.32 1.16 -0.56
CA ALA A 69 -6.07 1.89 -0.43
C ALA A 69 -6.21 3.04 0.53
N ARG A 70 -7.31 3.77 0.44
CA ARG A 70 -7.53 4.89 1.34
C ARG A 70 -7.66 4.43 2.79
N TYR A 71 -8.35 3.32 2.99
CA TYR A 71 -8.50 2.80 4.34
C TYR A 71 -7.16 2.40 4.92
N ILE A 72 -6.37 1.69 4.12
CA ILE A 72 -5.04 1.28 4.55
C ILE A 72 -4.18 2.49 4.87
N TRP A 73 -4.22 3.49 4.00
CA TRP A 73 -3.39 4.67 4.19
C TRP A 73 -3.81 5.44 5.42
N ARG A 74 -5.11 5.62 5.61
CA ARG A 74 -5.57 6.38 6.76
C ARG A 74 -5.27 5.73 8.07
N ASN A 75 -5.25 4.42 8.11
CA ASN A 75 -5.06 3.70 9.37
C ASN A 75 -3.66 3.20 9.57
N GLY A 76 -2.75 3.53 8.67
CA GLY A 76 -1.35 3.17 8.83
C GLY A 76 -1.13 1.68 8.82
N LEU A 77 -1.79 0.97 7.91
CA LEU A 77 -1.71 -0.48 7.89
C LEU A 77 -0.82 -0.96 6.76
N CYS A 78 -0.30 -2.17 6.90
CA CYS A 78 0.22 -2.87 5.73
C CYS A 78 -0.86 -3.83 5.27
N LEU A 79 -0.64 -4.45 4.13
CA LEU A 79 -1.65 -5.30 3.55
C LEU A 79 -1.94 -6.50 4.44
N GLU A 80 -0.92 -7.06 5.08
CA GLU A 80 -1.12 -8.16 6.00
C GLU A 80 -2.06 -7.80 7.12
N GLU A 81 -1.90 -6.60 7.67
CA GLU A 81 -2.77 -6.17 8.74
C GLU A 81 -4.19 -5.98 8.26
N PHE A 82 -4.34 -5.48 7.05
CA PHE A 82 -5.65 -5.30 6.50
C PHE A 82 -6.36 -6.64 6.34
N HIS A 83 -5.65 -7.63 5.84
CA HIS A 83 -6.24 -8.93 5.62
C HIS A 83 -6.60 -9.63 6.92
N GLU A 84 -5.93 -9.29 8.00
CA GLU A 84 -6.23 -9.92 9.27
C GLU A 84 -7.38 -9.28 10.00
N GLN A 85 -7.89 -8.18 9.51
CA GLN A 85 -8.97 -7.55 10.21
C GLN A 85 -10.23 -8.39 10.14
N PRO A 86 -11.04 -8.34 11.17
CA PRO A 86 -12.24 -9.15 11.16
C PRO A 86 -13.12 -8.78 9.99
N ARG A 87 -13.75 -9.78 9.45
CA ARG A 87 -14.62 -9.49 8.34
C ARG A 87 -15.94 -9.01 8.76
N LEU A 88 -16.13 -8.77 10.02
CA LEU A 88 -17.42 -8.30 10.44
C LEU A 88 -17.80 -7.04 9.73
N THR A 89 -16.83 -6.30 9.27
CA THR A 89 -17.20 -5.11 8.55
C THR A 89 -17.95 -5.44 7.29
N ARG A 90 -17.68 -6.58 6.71
CA ARG A 90 -18.40 -6.93 5.53
C ARG A 90 -19.68 -7.58 5.87
N THR A 91 -19.74 -8.24 6.95
CA THR A 91 -20.95 -8.91 7.29
C THR A 91 -21.81 -8.08 8.16
N SER A 92 -21.33 -6.98 8.63
CA SER A 92 -22.12 -6.22 9.53
C SER A 92 -23.21 -5.57 8.78
N GLN A 93 -24.04 -4.91 9.49
CA GLN A 93 -25.13 -4.30 8.94
C GLN A 93 -24.72 -3.21 8.07
N PRO A 94 -25.28 -3.11 6.97
CA PRO A 94 -24.88 -2.09 6.02
C PRO A 94 -24.87 -0.73 6.61
N GLY A 95 -25.74 -0.50 7.49
CA GLY A 95 -25.78 0.85 7.97
C GLY A 95 -24.61 1.25 8.75
N GLU A 96 -23.96 0.33 9.39
CA GLU A 96 -22.88 0.76 10.14
C GLU A 96 -21.62 0.63 9.43
N MET A 97 -21.63 0.16 8.24
CA MET A 97 -20.45 0.11 7.55
C MET A 97 -20.03 1.44 7.28
N ARG A 98 -18.88 1.69 7.41
CA ARG A 98 -18.40 2.92 7.03
C ARG A 98 -18.50 2.87 5.61
N ALA A 99 -18.92 3.85 5.08
CA ALA A 99 -18.99 3.95 3.68
C ALA A 99 -17.66 3.60 3.14
N GLY A 100 -17.60 2.98 2.13
CA GLY A 100 -16.38 2.65 1.50
C GLY A 100 -15.71 1.42 2.01
N TRP A 101 -16.29 0.82 2.98
CA TRP A 101 -15.68 -0.33 3.47
C TRP A 101 -16.14 -1.57 2.82
N ARG A 102 -16.90 -1.50 1.77
CA ARG A 102 -17.37 -2.59 1.21
C ARG A 102 -16.41 -3.09 0.37
N ILE A 103 -15.78 -3.98 0.53
CA ILE A 103 -14.79 -4.39 -0.35
C ILE A 103 -15.14 -5.58 -1.08
#